data_2cab7cefc69fea9e9516f68bddeee3f2
#
_entry.id   2cab7cefc69fea9e9516f68bddeee3f2
#
_cell.length_a   1.000
_cell.length_b   1.000
_cell.length_c   1.000
_cell.angle_alpha   90.00
_cell.angle_beta   90.00
_cell.angle_gamma   90.00
#
_symmetry.space_group_name_H-M   'P 1'
#
loop_
_entity.id
_entity.type
_entity.pdbx_description
1 polymer ?
#
loop_
_entity_poly.entity_id
_entity_poly.type
_entity_poly.pdbx_seq_one_letter_code
_entity_poly.pdbx_strand_id
1 'polypeptide(L)'
;MLASAFGCAVSQKTVVKPSQAPAPLQTATKEQLLDAYNRQARAIQSLNAGVTLKLTAGSAYSGVIEQYHEVNGFILAARPASIRVIGQAPVVSKNVFDMVSNGSTFSIYIPSKNKFIVGPANLERRAEKPIENLRPQHLVDAVFWPVITEATPVLLEEGSEGASRFYILTVVRSEVPQPTTGSSDAASTTADQQRSSQHSTPKWEIARKIWFDRADLRVSRIENFASGGKVASDVAYSNWQTTAATSYPWQINITRPSDDYQLQIAVKKLTVNEPIAPDRFSLPQPAGTDLVNLGENIGDSGHKDSGPNNKEQHP
;
A
#
# COMPACT_ATOMS: atom_id res chain seq x y z
N MET A 1 12.10 -80.45 4.22
CA MET A 1 11.20 -79.63 3.36
C MET A 1 11.50 -78.19 3.64
N LEU A 2 12.26 -77.50 2.74
CA LEU A 2 12.53 -76.05 2.84
C LEU A 2 11.51 -75.34 1.97
N ALA A 3 10.68 -74.48 2.58
CA ALA A 3 9.76 -73.62 1.86
C ALA A 3 10.47 -72.28 1.55
N SER A 4 10.76 -72.01 0.28
CA SER A 4 11.30 -70.78 -0.20
C SER A 4 10.17 -69.77 -0.39
N ALA A 5 10.12 -68.67 0.45
CA ALA A 5 9.21 -67.58 0.28
C ALA A 5 9.77 -66.62 -0.78
N PHE A 6 9.17 -66.57 -1.98
CA PHE A 6 9.42 -65.55 -2.97
C PHE A 6 8.68 -64.27 -2.56
N GLY A 7 9.42 -63.28 -2.05
CA GLY A 7 8.91 -61.93 -1.83
C GLY A 7 8.82 -61.19 -3.16
N CYS A 8 7.62 -60.89 -3.64
CA CYS A 8 7.41 -59.96 -4.77
C CYS A 8 7.76 -58.51 -4.35
N ALA A 9 8.91 -58.02 -4.80
CA ALA A 9 9.23 -56.60 -4.67
C ALA A 9 8.35 -55.79 -5.66
N VAL A 10 7.32 -55.12 -5.16
CA VAL A 10 6.50 -54.20 -5.93
C VAL A 10 7.26 -52.86 -6.01
N SER A 11 7.85 -52.54 -7.16
CA SER A 11 8.41 -51.21 -7.36
C SER A 11 7.33 -50.25 -7.85
N GLN A 12 7.10 -49.17 -7.12
CA GLN A 12 6.18 -48.12 -7.50
C GLN A 12 6.92 -47.06 -8.29
N LYS A 13 6.62 -46.93 -9.60
CA LYS A 13 7.25 -45.96 -10.48
C LYS A 13 6.43 -44.64 -10.41
N THR A 14 6.92 -43.65 -9.66
CA THR A 14 6.35 -42.31 -9.66
C THR A 14 6.88 -41.55 -10.85
N VAL A 15 6.04 -41.23 -11.82
CA VAL A 15 6.41 -40.33 -12.94
C VAL A 15 6.37 -38.92 -12.42
N VAL A 16 7.53 -38.37 -12.10
CA VAL A 16 7.69 -36.94 -11.84
C VAL A 16 7.66 -36.24 -13.17
N LYS A 17 6.69 -35.34 -13.42
CA LYS A 17 6.73 -34.46 -14.59
C LYS A 17 8.08 -33.74 -14.59
N PRO A 18 8.85 -33.78 -15.70
CA PRO A 18 10.09 -33.02 -15.75
C PRO A 18 9.75 -31.55 -15.50
N SER A 19 10.39 -30.99 -14.49
CA SER A 19 10.34 -29.53 -14.29
C SER A 19 10.84 -28.89 -15.57
N GLN A 20 10.04 -27.99 -16.15
CA GLN A 20 10.52 -27.19 -17.28
C GLN A 20 11.84 -26.55 -16.86
N ALA A 21 12.86 -26.66 -17.71
CA ALA A 21 14.13 -25.98 -17.46
C ALA A 21 13.83 -24.49 -17.17
N PRO A 22 14.41 -23.92 -16.12
CA PRO A 22 14.17 -22.51 -15.80
C PRO A 22 14.51 -21.67 -17.03
N ALA A 23 13.66 -20.68 -17.34
CA ALA A 23 13.90 -19.75 -18.43
C ALA A 23 15.31 -19.14 -18.28
N PRO A 24 16.05 -18.91 -19.39
CA PRO A 24 17.37 -18.30 -19.31
C PRO A 24 17.26 -16.93 -18.65
N LEU A 25 18.13 -16.70 -17.67
CA LEU A 25 18.14 -15.42 -16.93
C LEU A 25 18.57 -14.29 -17.87
N GLN A 26 17.80 -13.23 -17.88
CA GLN A 26 18.14 -12.01 -18.61
C GLN A 26 19.13 -11.16 -17.81
N THR A 27 19.93 -10.37 -18.52
CA THR A 27 20.89 -9.42 -17.95
C THR A 27 20.47 -8.00 -18.31
N ALA A 28 20.63 -7.08 -17.36
CA ALA A 28 20.37 -5.66 -17.56
C ALA A 28 21.31 -4.82 -16.70
N THR A 29 21.66 -3.62 -17.18
CA THR A 29 22.38 -2.62 -16.37
C THR A 29 21.39 -1.85 -15.48
N LYS A 30 21.92 -1.14 -14.49
CA LYS A 30 21.13 -0.25 -13.63
C LYS A 30 20.33 0.76 -14.45
N GLU A 31 20.95 1.38 -15.43
CA GLU A 31 20.35 2.38 -16.31
C GLU A 31 19.20 1.80 -17.12
N GLN A 32 19.37 0.60 -17.68
CA GLN A 32 18.32 -0.10 -18.41
C GLN A 32 17.09 -0.42 -17.53
N LEU A 33 17.33 -0.84 -16.28
CA LEU A 33 16.26 -1.11 -15.32
C LEU A 33 15.54 0.17 -14.88
N LEU A 34 16.28 1.26 -14.62
CA LEU A 34 15.73 2.58 -14.31
C LEU A 34 14.86 3.11 -15.46
N ASP A 35 15.34 2.99 -16.70
CA ASP A 35 14.60 3.40 -17.88
C ASP A 35 13.33 2.58 -18.05
N ALA A 36 13.40 1.26 -17.87
CA ALA A 36 12.24 0.37 -17.95
C ALA A 36 11.20 0.73 -16.88
N TYR A 37 11.63 0.95 -15.64
CA TYR A 37 10.77 1.39 -14.55
C TYR A 37 10.11 2.74 -14.84
N ASN A 38 10.90 3.74 -15.23
CA ASN A 38 10.41 5.09 -15.49
C ASN A 38 9.49 5.16 -16.71
N ARG A 39 9.75 4.37 -17.77
CA ARG A 39 8.81 4.24 -18.90
C ARG A 39 7.47 3.72 -18.42
N GLN A 40 7.46 2.65 -17.63
CA GLN A 40 6.23 2.09 -17.07
C GLN A 40 5.52 3.08 -16.14
N ALA A 41 6.27 3.78 -15.28
CA ALA A 41 5.73 4.78 -14.37
C ALA A 41 5.05 5.95 -15.12
N ARG A 42 5.59 6.37 -16.27
CA ARG A 42 5.04 7.46 -17.09
C ARG A 42 3.94 7.00 -18.06
N ALA A 43 3.89 5.71 -18.38
CA ALA A 43 2.97 5.19 -19.39
C ALA A 43 1.50 5.30 -18.96
N ILE A 44 1.22 5.36 -17.65
CA ILE A 44 -0.15 5.36 -17.13
C ILE A 44 -0.42 6.68 -16.41
N GLN A 45 -1.31 7.49 -16.99
CA GLN A 45 -1.76 8.77 -16.44
C GLN A 45 -3.13 8.65 -15.77
N SER A 46 -3.97 7.76 -16.29
CA SER A 46 -5.26 7.40 -15.71
C SER A 46 -5.55 5.92 -15.93
N LEU A 47 -6.35 5.34 -15.07
CA LEU A 47 -6.85 3.98 -15.23
C LEU A 47 -8.31 3.88 -14.75
N ASN A 48 -9.06 3.01 -15.45
CA ASN A 48 -10.37 2.55 -15.04
C ASN A 48 -10.36 1.02 -15.11
N ALA A 49 -10.46 0.39 -13.95
CA ALA A 49 -10.35 -1.06 -13.84
C ALA A 49 -11.58 -1.65 -13.14
N GLY A 50 -12.18 -2.67 -13.77
CA GLY A 50 -13.06 -3.61 -13.08
C GLY A 50 -12.20 -4.66 -12.37
N VAL A 51 -12.42 -4.86 -11.10
CA VAL A 51 -11.54 -5.68 -10.25
C VAL A 51 -12.34 -6.60 -9.33
N THR A 52 -11.66 -7.60 -8.79
CA THR A 52 -12.06 -8.32 -7.59
C THR A 52 -11.11 -7.93 -6.47
N LEU A 53 -11.65 -7.62 -5.30
CA LEU A 53 -10.92 -7.21 -4.11
C LEU A 53 -11.10 -8.24 -3.00
N LYS A 54 -9.99 -8.72 -2.41
CA LYS A 54 -10.02 -9.58 -1.23
C LYS A 54 -9.15 -8.96 -0.14
N LEU A 55 -9.78 -8.58 0.96
CA LEU A 55 -9.12 -7.99 2.11
C LEU A 55 -8.93 -9.06 3.20
N THR A 56 -7.76 -9.06 3.81
CA THR A 56 -7.45 -9.79 5.03
C THR A 56 -6.93 -8.77 6.05
N ALA A 57 -7.55 -8.70 7.21
CA ALA A 57 -7.14 -7.82 8.30
C ALA A 57 -6.56 -8.65 9.45
N GLY A 58 -5.58 -8.10 10.15
CA GLY A 58 -4.83 -8.82 11.17
C GLY A 58 -3.67 -9.63 10.62
N SER A 59 -2.86 -10.14 11.52
CA SER A 59 -1.66 -10.91 11.23
C SER A 59 -1.33 -11.87 12.37
N ALA A 60 -0.29 -12.68 12.19
CA ALA A 60 0.26 -13.50 13.27
C ALA A 60 0.75 -12.65 14.46
N TYR A 61 1.11 -11.38 14.25
CA TYR A 61 1.54 -10.48 15.31
C TYR A 61 0.39 -9.94 16.16
N SER A 62 -0.79 -9.71 15.55
CA SER A 62 -2.00 -9.32 16.29
C SER A 62 -2.73 -10.51 16.90
N GLY A 63 -2.36 -11.74 16.52
CA GLY A 63 -2.96 -12.97 17.02
C GLY A 63 -4.36 -13.26 16.46
N VAL A 64 -4.88 -12.38 15.60
CA VAL A 64 -6.20 -12.53 14.96
C VAL A 64 -6.05 -12.27 13.47
N ILE A 65 -6.62 -13.14 12.64
CA ILE A 65 -6.73 -12.96 11.19
C ILE A 65 -8.21 -12.99 10.83
N GLU A 66 -8.70 -11.89 10.28
CA GLU A 66 -10.07 -11.77 9.79
C GLU A 66 -10.04 -11.67 8.26
N GLN A 67 -10.62 -12.66 7.59
CA GLN A 67 -10.75 -12.67 6.15
C GLN A 67 -12.12 -12.12 5.75
N TYR A 68 -12.12 -11.08 4.94
CA TYR A 68 -13.35 -10.52 4.40
C TYR A 68 -13.74 -11.25 3.11
N HIS A 69 -15.04 -11.35 2.86
CA HIS A 69 -15.52 -11.91 1.61
C HIS A 69 -14.98 -11.11 0.43
N GLU A 70 -14.67 -11.83 -0.64
CA GLU A 70 -14.29 -11.23 -1.91
C GLU A 70 -15.44 -10.36 -2.43
N VAL A 71 -15.12 -9.16 -2.91
CA VAL A 71 -16.08 -8.22 -3.48
C VAL A 71 -15.66 -7.87 -4.91
N ASN A 72 -16.63 -7.72 -5.79
CA ASN A 72 -16.41 -7.08 -7.08
C ASN A 72 -16.24 -5.59 -6.89
N GLY A 73 -15.51 -4.92 -7.76
CA GLY A 73 -15.30 -3.49 -7.58
C GLY A 73 -14.81 -2.80 -8.83
N PHE A 74 -14.66 -1.49 -8.68
CA PHE A 74 -14.09 -0.61 -9.68
C PHE A 74 -13.02 0.26 -9.04
N ILE A 75 -11.92 0.43 -9.75
CA ILE A 75 -10.86 1.38 -9.40
C ILE A 75 -10.77 2.40 -10.52
N LEU A 76 -11.05 3.66 -10.22
CA LEU A 76 -10.71 4.79 -11.07
C LEU A 76 -9.54 5.50 -10.42
N ALA A 77 -8.50 5.78 -11.20
CA ALA A 77 -7.39 6.56 -10.69
C ALA A 77 -6.85 7.50 -11.77
N ALA A 78 -6.39 8.66 -11.35
CA ALA A 78 -5.78 9.66 -12.22
C ALA A 78 -4.63 10.37 -11.50
N ARG A 79 -3.53 10.61 -12.22
CA ARG A 79 -2.42 11.38 -11.65
C ARG A 79 -2.84 12.83 -11.36
N PRO A 80 -2.23 13.50 -10.35
CA PRO A 80 -1.10 12.97 -9.58
C PRO A 80 -1.49 11.95 -8.49
N ALA A 81 -2.68 12.01 -7.87
CA ALA A 81 -3.01 11.21 -6.69
C ALA A 81 -4.51 11.00 -6.48
N SER A 82 -5.32 11.21 -7.52
CA SER A 82 -6.77 11.00 -7.43
C SER A 82 -7.11 9.52 -7.58
N ILE A 83 -7.98 9.01 -6.69
CA ILE A 83 -8.46 7.64 -6.77
C ILE A 83 -9.89 7.52 -6.22
N ARG A 84 -10.68 6.66 -6.84
CA ARG A 84 -11.97 6.18 -6.28
C ARG A 84 -12.01 4.67 -6.37
N VAL A 85 -12.43 4.03 -5.28
CA VAL A 85 -12.60 2.59 -5.21
C VAL A 85 -13.99 2.28 -4.70
N ILE A 86 -14.75 1.52 -5.47
CA ILE A 86 -16.10 1.08 -5.14
C ILE A 86 -16.06 -0.43 -4.98
N GLY A 87 -16.46 -0.94 -3.83
CA GLY A 87 -16.64 -2.36 -3.57
C GLY A 87 -18.13 -2.74 -3.59
N GLN A 88 -18.48 -3.79 -4.30
CA GLN A 88 -19.84 -4.24 -4.48
C GLN A 88 -20.02 -5.70 -4.08
N ALA A 89 -21.11 -6.02 -3.39
CA ALA A 89 -21.47 -7.39 -3.07
C ALA A 89 -21.67 -8.21 -4.35
N PRO A 90 -21.12 -9.44 -4.46
CA PRO A 90 -21.04 -10.19 -5.70
C PRO A 90 -22.41 -10.49 -6.37
N VAL A 91 -23.46 -10.73 -5.57
CA VAL A 91 -24.76 -11.21 -6.07
C VAL A 91 -25.72 -10.06 -6.35
N VAL A 92 -25.76 -9.06 -5.46
CA VAL A 92 -26.79 -8.00 -5.50
C VAL A 92 -26.24 -6.68 -6.04
N SER A 93 -24.97 -6.60 -6.39
CA SER A 93 -24.27 -5.39 -6.87
C SER A 93 -24.50 -4.14 -6.00
N LYS A 94 -24.84 -4.36 -4.70
CA LYS A 94 -25.00 -3.28 -3.74
C LYS A 94 -23.63 -2.84 -3.25
N ASN A 95 -23.41 -1.53 -3.15
CA ASN A 95 -22.16 -0.99 -2.63
C ASN A 95 -21.95 -1.42 -1.19
N VAL A 96 -20.80 -2.04 -0.92
CA VAL A 96 -20.29 -2.39 0.41
C VAL A 96 -19.55 -1.19 0.98
N PHE A 97 -18.77 -0.54 0.13
CA PHE A 97 -18.10 0.72 0.42
C PHE A 97 -17.88 1.52 -0.87
N ASP A 98 -17.70 2.82 -0.70
CA ASP A 98 -17.26 3.75 -1.73
C ASP A 98 -16.25 4.68 -1.09
N MET A 99 -15.03 4.72 -1.60
CA MET A 99 -13.97 5.57 -1.07
C MET A 99 -13.29 6.37 -2.17
N VAL A 100 -12.95 7.60 -1.85
CA VAL A 100 -12.33 8.54 -2.77
C VAL A 100 -11.21 9.29 -2.08
N SER A 101 -10.17 9.63 -2.84
CA SER A 101 -9.14 10.59 -2.43
C SER A 101 -8.74 11.46 -3.61
N ASN A 102 -8.40 12.71 -3.33
CA ASN A 102 -7.81 13.66 -4.27
C ASN A 102 -6.30 13.88 -4.02
N GLY A 103 -5.70 13.07 -3.14
CA GLY A 103 -4.31 13.19 -2.72
C GLY A 103 -4.08 14.07 -1.49
N SER A 104 -5.01 14.96 -1.14
CA SER A 104 -4.94 15.81 0.07
C SER A 104 -5.86 15.30 1.17
N THR A 105 -7.08 14.93 0.79
CA THR A 105 -8.10 14.39 1.70
C THR A 105 -8.68 13.10 1.14
N PHE A 106 -9.30 12.33 2.01
CA PHE A 106 -10.09 11.17 1.60
C PHE A 106 -11.49 11.21 2.23
N SER A 107 -12.42 10.51 1.58
CA SER A 107 -13.76 10.21 2.09
C SER A 107 -14.07 8.74 1.87
N ILE A 108 -14.73 8.10 2.84
CA ILE A 108 -15.17 6.70 2.75
C ILE A 108 -16.61 6.62 3.22
N TYR A 109 -17.49 6.07 2.39
CA TYR A 109 -18.85 5.76 2.75
C TYR A 109 -19.05 4.26 2.92
N ILE A 110 -19.59 3.84 4.06
CA ILE A 110 -19.89 2.44 4.40
C ILE A 110 -21.40 2.33 4.68
N PRO A 111 -22.22 1.98 3.67
CA PRO A 111 -23.69 1.95 3.79
C PRO A 111 -24.20 1.07 4.92
N SER A 112 -23.61 -0.13 5.11
CA SER A 112 -24.04 -1.08 6.15
C SER A 112 -23.85 -0.61 7.57
N LYS A 113 -22.94 0.35 7.78
CA LYS A 113 -22.65 0.97 9.08
C LYS A 113 -23.22 2.38 9.19
N ASN A 114 -23.89 2.88 8.15
CA ASN A 114 -24.36 4.27 8.04
C ASN A 114 -23.29 5.31 8.33
N LYS A 115 -22.00 5.02 8.00
CA LYS A 115 -20.87 5.89 8.34
C LYS A 115 -20.29 6.56 7.11
N PHE A 116 -20.00 7.86 7.26
CA PHE A 116 -19.22 8.66 6.33
C PHE A 116 -17.95 9.14 7.03
N ILE A 117 -16.79 8.68 6.58
CA ILE A 117 -15.50 8.91 7.23
C ILE A 117 -14.71 9.87 6.35
N VAL A 118 -14.14 10.93 6.93
CA VAL A 118 -13.27 11.88 6.24
C VAL A 118 -11.97 12.08 7.00
N GLY A 119 -10.91 12.41 6.27
CA GLY A 119 -9.62 12.70 6.90
C GLY A 119 -8.57 13.17 5.90
N PRO A 120 -7.41 13.61 6.38
CA PRO A 120 -6.27 13.92 5.52
C PRO A 120 -5.70 12.62 4.90
N ALA A 121 -5.29 12.70 3.61
CA ALA A 121 -4.80 11.52 2.88
C ALA A 121 -3.52 10.92 3.47
N ASN A 122 -2.69 11.76 4.13
CA ASN A 122 -1.44 11.39 4.77
C ASN A 122 -1.60 11.04 6.27
N LEU A 123 -2.80 10.70 6.73
CA LEU A 123 -3.05 10.37 8.12
C LEU A 123 -2.26 9.12 8.54
N GLU A 124 -1.31 9.28 9.45
CA GLU A 124 -0.49 8.20 10.00
C GLU A 124 -1.13 7.48 11.20
N ARG A 125 -2.25 8.03 11.72
CA ARG A 125 -2.93 7.46 12.87
C ARG A 125 -3.50 6.08 12.56
N ARG A 126 -3.06 5.06 13.30
CA ARG A 126 -3.60 3.72 13.24
C ARG A 126 -4.93 3.65 14.00
N ALA A 127 -5.95 3.07 13.36
CA ALA A 127 -7.21 2.72 14.01
C ALA A 127 -7.07 1.37 14.75
N GLU A 128 -7.90 1.15 15.76
CA GLU A 128 -7.91 -0.12 16.51
C GLU A 128 -8.29 -1.31 15.63
N LYS A 129 -9.24 -1.08 14.70
CA LYS A 129 -9.68 -2.12 13.77
C LYS A 129 -8.86 -2.05 12.49
N PRO A 130 -8.16 -3.13 12.09
CA PRO A 130 -7.30 -3.13 10.91
C PRO A 130 -7.99 -2.69 9.61
N ILE A 131 -9.27 -3.05 9.41
CA ILE A 131 -10.04 -2.61 8.25
C ILE A 131 -10.19 -1.09 8.16
N GLU A 132 -10.21 -0.40 9.29
CA GLU A 132 -10.31 1.06 9.35
C GLU A 132 -8.98 1.74 8.99
N ASN A 133 -7.89 0.97 8.83
CA ASN A 133 -6.59 1.45 8.37
C ASN A 133 -6.46 1.46 6.84
N LEU A 134 -7.40 0.87 6.12
CA LEU A 134 -7.41 0.95 4.66
C LEU A 134 -7.63 2.40 4.23
N ARG A 135 -6.69 2.94 3.47
CA ARG A 135 -6.74 4.31 2.94
C ARG A 135 -6.66 4.27 1.42
N PRO A 136 -7.42 5.12 0.71
CA PRO A 136 -7.34 5.19 -0.75
C PRO A 136 -5.92 5.47 -1.25
N GLN A 137 -5.14 6.28 -0.52
CA GLN A 137 -3.78 6.63 -0.89
C GLN A 137 -2.84 5.42 -0.99
N HIS A 138 -3.03 4.40 -0.13
CA HIS A 138 -2.23 3.18 -0.20
C HIS A 138 -2.40 2.42 -1.53
N LEU A 139 -3.57 2.57 -2.17
CA LEU A 139 -3.82 1.98 -3.48
C LEU A 139 -3.22 2.83 -4.59
N VAL A 140 -3.20 4.17 -4.44
CA VAL A 140 -2.54 5.06 -5.42
C VAL A 140 -1.08 4.64 -5.60
N ASP A 141 -0.36 4.44 -4.50
CA ASP A 141 1.05 4.06 -4.52
C ASP A 141 1.31 2.68 -5.13
N ALA A 142 0.31 1.78 -5.07
CA ALA A 142 0.38 0.46 -5.67
C ALA A 142 0.07 0.47 -7.17
N VAL A 143 -0.82 1.36 -7.63
CA VAL A 143 -1.24 1.42 -9.05
C VAL A 143 -0.45 2.42 -9.87
N PHE A 144 0.10 3.48 -9.26
CA PHE A 144 0.92 4.50 -9.91
C PHE A 144 2.31 4.60 -9.28
N TRP A 145 3.30 4.10 -9.98
CA TRP A 145 4.68 4.21 -9.51
C TRP A 145 5.21 5.63 -9.65
N PRO A 146 5.86 6.19 -8.62
CA PRO A 146 6.53 7.48 -8.75
C PRO A 146 7.77 7.34 -9.62
N VAL A 147 8.01 8.35 -10.44
CA VAL A 147 9.20 8.43 -11.30
C VAL A 147 10.45 8.63 -10.42
N ILE A 148 11.52 7.92 -10.74
CA ILE A 148 12.83 8.09 -10.13
C ILE A 148 13.61 9.09 -10.98
N THR A 149 14.02 10.21 -10.37
CA THR A 149 14.78 11.27 -11.05
C THR A 149 16.28 10.93 -11.08
N GLU A 150 17.02 11.56 -11.98
CA GLU A 150 18.49 11.40 -12.09
C GLU A 150 19.23 11.82 -10.80
N ALA A 151 18.68 12.80 -10.07
CA ALA A 151 19.24 13.25 -8.80
C ALA A 151 19.03 12.26 -7.64
N THR A 152 18.20 11.24 -7.83
CA THR A 152 17.89 10.27 -6.77
C THR A 152 18.97 9.20 -6.73
N PRO A 153 19.68 8.99 -5.60
CA PRO A 153 20.66 7.94 -5.49
C PRO A 153 20.00 6.55 -5.54
N VAL A 154 20.53 5.69 -6.42
CA VAL A 154 20.02 4.32 -6.62
C VAL A 154 21.19 3.35 -6.67
N LEU A 155 21.10 2.27 -5.90
CA LEU A 155 22.01 1.13 -5.92
C LEU A 155 21.38 -0.02 -6.69
N LEU A 156 22.21 -0.81 -7.37
CA LEU A 156 21.81 -2.08 -7.98
C LEU A 156 22.37 -3.24 -7.18
N GLU A 157 21.51 -4.16 -6.81
CA GLU A 157 21.85 -5.40 -6.12
C GLU A 157 21.31 -6.60 -6.92
N GLU A 158 21.91 -7.79 -6.72
CA GLU A 158 21.34 -9.05 -7.17
C GLU A 158 20.80 -9.83 -5.98
N GLY A 159 19.64 -10.45 -6.14
CA GLY A 159 19.00 -11.22 -5.09
C GLY A 159 18.42 -12.54 -5.60
N SER A 160 18.09 -13.42 -4.66
CA SER A 160 17.42 -14.67 -4.95
C SER A 160 16.44 -15.07 -3.86
N GLU A 161 15.28 -15.57 -4.29
CA GLU A 161 14.29 -16.20 -3.40
C GLU A 161 13.89 -17.55 -3.98
N GLY A 162 14.26 -18.65 -3.33
CA GLY A 162 14.07 -19.98 -3.88
C GLY A 162 14.77 -20.16 -5.24
N ALA A 163 14.00 -20.51 -6.26
CA ALA A 163 14.48 -20.66 -7.62
C ALA A 163 14.52 -19.33 -8.41
N SER A 164 13.85 -18.29 -7.96
CA SER A 164 13.78 -16.99 -8.63
C SER A 164 15.05 -16.17 -8.41
N ARG A 165 15.41 -15.37 -9.40
CA ARG A 165 16.56 -14.46 -9.38
C ARG A 165 16.09 -13.07 -9.75
N PHE A 166 16.64 -12.08 -9.08
CA PHE A 166 16.18 -10.69 -9.18
C PHE A 166 17.35 -9.73 -9.37
N TYR A 167 17.07 -8.63 -10.07
CA TYR A 167 17.77 -7.38 -9.88
C TYR A 167 16.95 -6.51 -8.91
N ILE A 168 17.61 -5.84 -7.99
CA ILE A 168 16.97 -5.01 -6.98
C ILE A 168 17.55 -3.60 -7.07
N LEU A 169 16.70 -2.64 -7.43
CA LEU A 169 17.05 -1.22 -7.35
C LEU A 169 16.69 -0.70 -5.96
N THR A 170 17.69 -0.35 -5.17
CA THR A 170 17.54 0.25 -3.85
C THR A 170 17.64 1.76 -3.97
N VAL A 171 16.48 2.43 -3.81
CA VAL A 171 16.36 3.90 -3.83
C VAL A 171 16.56 4.42 -2.42
N VAL A 172 17.47 5.39 -2.27
CA VAL A 172 17.75 6.01 -0.98
C VAL A 172 17.30 7.47 -0.95
N ARG A 173 16.96 7.97 0.24
CA ARG A 173 16.67 9.37 0.51
C ARG A 173 17.60 9.88 1.60
N SER A 174 17.93 11.18 1.56
CA SER A 174 18.59 11.85 2.65
C SER A 174 17.56 12.52 3.55
N GLU A 175 17.57 12.23 4.83
CA GLU A 175 16.92 13.07 5.83
C GLU A 175 17.88 14.20 6.19
N VAL A 176 17.61 15.41 5.70
CA VAL A 176 18.22 16.61 6.24
C VAL A 176 17.41 16.97 7.48
N PRO A 177 18.02 17.00 8.69
CA PRO A 177 17.31 17.45 9.86
C PRO A 177 16.77 18.86 9.61
N GLN A 178 15.45 19.02 9.62
CA GLN A 178 14.87 20.35 9.59
C GLN A 178 15.22 21.04 10.90
N PRO A 179 15.74 22.29 10.88
CA PRO A 179 15.89 23.04 12.10
C PRO A 179 14.52 23.14 12.77
N THR A 180 14.38 22.56 13.94
CA THR A 180 13.21 22.73 14.77
C THR A 180 13.09 24.24 15.03
N THR A 181 12.12 24.90 14.41
CA THR A 181 11.69 26.24 14.80
C THR A 181 11.06 26.11 16.18
N GLY A 182 11.92 26.05 17.19
CA GLY A 182 11.55 26.17 18.59
C GLY A 182 10.97 27.57 18.78
N SER A 183 9.81 27.61 19.39
CA SER A 183 9.12 28.77 19.91
C SER A 183 10.09 29.86 20.37
N SER A 184 9.90 31.05 19.82
CA SER A 184 10.62 32.24 20.19
C SER A 184 10.26 32.64 21.61
N ASP A 185 11.09 32.28 22.59
CA ASP A 185 11.23 33.02 23.81
C ASP A 185 12.65 33.60 23.90
N ALA A 186 12.67 34.90 24.10
CA ALA A 186 13.78 35.78 23.89
C ALA A 186 14.92 35.60 24.89
N ALA A 187 16.11 36.00 24.40
CA ALA A 187 17.27 36.49 25.14
C ALA A 187 18.22 35.46 25.74
N SER A 188 19.23 35.14 24.97
CA SER A 188 20.68 35.43 25.24
C SER A 188 21.56 34.69 24.25
N THR A 189 22.08 35.46 23.35
CA THR A 189 22.97 35.04 22.28
C THR A 189 24.40 34.97 22.81
N THR A 190 24.97 33.79 22.84
CA THR A 190 26.44 33.65 22.79
C THR A 190 26.80 33.04 21.47
N ALA A 191 27.77 33.66 20.79
CA ALA A 191 28.24 33.38 19.42
C ALA A 191 28.75 31.94 19.18
N ASP A 192 28.85 31.11 20.19
CA ASP A 192 29.32 29.72 20.10
C ASP A 192 28.21 28.71 19.78
N GLN A 193 26.91 29.07 19.92
CA GLN A 193 25.78 28.19 19.55
C GLN A 193 25.48 28.20 18.06
N GLN A 194 25.93 29.21 17.32
CA GLN A 194 25.71 29.29 15.86
C GLN A 194 26.70 28.43 15.06
N ARG A 195 27.76 27.91 15.63
CA ARG A 195 28.73 27.03 14.96
C ARG A 195 28.37 25.55 15.01
N SER A 196 27.51 25.13 15.93
CA SER A 196 27.15 23.72 16.11
C SER A 196 26.01 23.25 15.16
N SER A 197 25.30 24.17 14.49
CA SER A 197 24.18 23.83 13.58
C SER A 197 24.60 23.59 12.12
N GLN A 198 25.90 23.67 11.77
CA GLN A 198 26.35 23.61 10.38
C GLN A 198 26.93 22.25 9.93
N HIS A 199 26.90 21.22 10.75
CA HIS A 199 27.45 19.90 10.39
C HIS A 199 26.53 18.74 10.78
N SER A 200 25.21 18.87 10.53
CA SER A 200 24.39 17.68 10.58
C SER A 200 24.65 16.83 9.33
N THR A 201 25.42 15.77 9.52
CA THR A 201 25.66 14.80 8.45
C THR A 201 24.33 14.27 7.95
N PRO A 202 24.04 14.34 6.64
CA PRO A 202 22.78 13.82 6.10
C PRO A 202 22.66 12.34 6.44
N LYS A 203 21.57 11.97 7.09
CA LYS A 203 21.23 10.58 7.36
C LYS A 203 20.62 9.98 6.12
N TRP A 204 21.24 8.93 5.59
CA TRP A 204 20.71 8.19 4.43
C TRP A 204 19.83 7.04 4.89
N GLU A 205 18.64 6.95 4.30
CA GLU A 205 17.69 5.88 4.57
C GLU A 205 17.19 5.25 3.27
N ILE A 206 16.88 3.97 3.32
CA ILE A 206 16.20 3.29 2.21
C ILE A 206 14.79 3.87 2.09
N ALA A 207 14.44 4.38 0.93
CA ALA A 207 13.09 4.84 0.62
C ALA A 207 12.25 3.73 -0.04
N ARG A 208 12.91 2.96 -0.93
CA ARG A 208 12.21 1.93 -1.72
C ARG A 208 13.19 0.88 -2.23
N LYS A 209 12.69 -0.38 -2.35
CA LYS A 209 13.33 -1.44 -3.12
C LYS A 209 12.41 -1.88 -4.25
N ILE A 210 12.95 -2.01 -5.46
CA ILE A 210 12.21 -2.40 -6.66
C ILE A 210 12.85 -3.66 -7.20
N TRP A 211 12.11 -4.73 -7.22
CA TRP A 211 12.55 -6.06 -7.61
C TRP A 211 12.13 -6.34 -9.04
N PHE A 212 13.09 -6.69 -9.89
CA PHE A 212 12.87 -7.11 -11.27
C PHE A 212 13.15 -8.60 -11.38
N ASP A 213 12.18 -9.37 -11.85
CA ASP A 213 12.40 -10.78 -12.13
C ASP A 213 13.36 -10.94 -13.33
N ARG A 214 14.42 -11.71 -13.18
CA ARG A 214 15.39 -11.95 -14.26
C ARG A 214 14.90 -12.89 -15.35
N ALA A 215 13.73 -13.49 -15.18
CA ALA A 215 13.11 -14.27 -16.26
C ALA A 215 12.58 -13.36 -17.39
N ASP A 216 12.09 -12.14 -17.07
CA ASP A 216 11.46 -11.26 -18.06
C ASP A 216 11.77 -9.76 -17.87
N LEU A 217 12.57 -9.40 -16.87
CA LEU A 217 12.92 -8.04 -16.44
C LEU A 217 11.71 -7.15 -16.11
N ARG A 218 10.59 -7.75 -15.68
CA ARG A 218 9.44 -7.03 -15.18
C ARG A 218 9.55 -6.80 -13.68
N VAL A 219 8.95 -5.72 -13.22
CA VAL A 219 8.83 -5.47 -11.77
C VAL A 219 7.92 -6.53 -11.15
N SER A 220 8.47 -7.29 -10.22
CA SER A 220 7.73 -8.32 -9.48
C SER A 220 7.31 -7.87 -8.09
N ARG A 221 8.02 -6.88 -7.50
CA ARG A 221 7.77 -6.41 -6.14
C ARG A 221 8.30 -4.99 -5.95
N ILE A 222 7.59 -4.20 -5.17
CA ILE A 222 8.03 -2.90 -4.68
C ILE A 222 7.81 -2.84 -3.17
N GLU A 223 8.88 -2.63 -2.41
CA GLU A 223 8.84 -2.37 -0.98
C GLU A 223 9.06 -0.88 -0.75
N ASN A 224 8.15 -0.22 -0.03
CA ASN A 224 8.31 1.16 0.42
C ASN A 224 8.63 1.18 1.90
N PHE A 225 9.56 2.06 2.30
CA PHE A 225 10.03 2.17 3.67
C PHE A 225 9.63 3.53 4.26
N ALA A 226 9.09 3.50 5.46
CA ALA A 226 8.90 4.68 6.29
C ALA A 226 10.24 5.12 6.91
N SER A 227 10.27 6.30 7.52
CA SER A 227 11.40 6.75 8.31
C SER A 227 11.75 5.74 9.41
N GLY A 228 13.04 5.54 9.64
CA GLY A 228 13.54 4.51 10.56
C GLY A 228 13.59 3.10 9.97
N GLY A 229 13.42 2.95 8.64
CA GLY A 229 13.63 1.69 7.92
C GLY A 229 12.54 0.62 8.08
N LYS A 230 11.37 0.98 8.63
CA LYS A 230 10.23 0.07 8.73
C LYS A 230 9.54 -0.09 7.37
N VAL A 231 9.17 -1.32 7.01
CA VAL A 231 8.39 -1.57 5.80
C VAL A 231 7.01 -0.94 5.97
N ALA A 232 6.73 0.10 5.18
CA ALA A 232 5.43 0.75 5.14
C ALA A 232 4.45 -0.02 4.25
N SER A 233 4.91 -0.48 3.08
CA SER A 233 4.15 -1.35 2.20
C SER A 233 5.07 -2.28 1.43
N ASP A 234 4.56 -3.47 1.15
CA ASP A 234 5.15 -4.47 0.29
C ASP A 234 4.11 -4.85 -0.76
N VAL A 235 4.40 -4.56 -2.03
CA VAL A 235 3.46 -4.76 -3.12
C VAL A 235 4.05 -5.71 -4.14
N ALA A 236 3.42 -6.89 -4.30
CA ALA A 236 3.79 -7.86 -5.32
C ALA A 236 2.91 -7.71 -6.56
N TYR A 237 3.55 -7.83 -7.74
CA TYR A 237 2.94 -7.69 -9.05
C TYR A 237 3.13 -8.97 -9.86
N SER A 238 2.06 -9.49 -10.43
CA SER A 238 2.12 -10.69 -11.26
C SER A 238 1.04 -10.69 -12.33
N ASN A 239 1.00 -11.75 -13.14
CA ASN A 239 0.05 -11.90 -14.24
C ASN A 239 0.05 -10.67 -15.18
N TRP A 240 1.24 -10.32 -15.68
CA TRP A 240 1.42 -9.19 -16.58
C TRP A 240 0.76 -9.45 -17.93
N GLN A 241 -0.07 -8.51 -18.36
CA GLN A 241 -0.74 -8.57 -19.66
C GLN A 241 -0.47 -7.28 -20.44
N THR A 242 -0.29 -7.42 -21.75
CA THR A 242 -0.12 -6.29 -22.65
C THR A 242 -1.49 -5.77 -23.06
N THR A 243 -1.73 -4.49 -22.82
CA THR A 243 -2.86 -3.73 -23.34
C THR A 243 -2.46 -2.99 -24.62
N ALA A 244 -3.40 -2.33 -25.28
CA ALA A 244 -3.09 -1.54 -26.48
C ALA A 244 -2.05 -0.42 -26.22
N ALA A 245 -1.98 0.09 -24.99
CA ALA A 245 -1.13 1.22 -24.63
C ALA A 245 0.14 0.83 -23.85
N THR A 246 0.09 -0.23 -23.03
CA THR A 246 1.21 -0.62 -22.16
C THR A 246 1.02 -2.03 -21.60
N SER A 247 2.02 -2.55 -20.91
CA SER A 247 1.91 -3.77 -20.09
C SER A 247 1.48 -3.38 -18.67
N TYR A 248 0.58 -4.16 -18.06
CA TYR A 248 0.07 -3.91 -16.70
C TYR A 248 -0.07 -5.22 -15.92
N PRO A 249 0.21 -5.23 -14.59
CA PRO A 249 -0.03 -6.41 -13.76
C PRO A 249 -1.53 -6.59 -13.51
N TRP A 250 -2.03 -7.81 -13.75
CA TRP A 250 -3.43 -8.14 -13.50
C TRP A 250 -3.66 -8.72 -12.12
N GLN A 251 -2.58 -8.97 -11.38
CA GLN A 251 -2.62 -9.33 -9.97
C GLN A 251 -1.70 -8.41 -9.20
N ILE A 252 -2.26 -7.72 -8.20
CA ILE A 252 -1.56 -6.82 -7.30
C ILE A 252 -1.88 -7.24 -5.87
N ASN A 253 -0.85 -7.58 -5.10
CA ASN A 253 -1.00 -7.97 -3.69
C ASN A 253 -0.30 -6.93 -2.83
N ILE A 254 -1.04 -6.23 -2.01
CA ILE A 254 -0.55 -5.17 -1.12
C ILE A 254 -0.52 -5.73 0.30
N THR A 255 0.64 -5.68 0.94
CA THR A 255 0.80 -5.98 2.36
C THR A 255 1.25 -4.70 3.07
N ARG A 256 0.57 -4.35 4.15
CA ARG A 256 0.90 -3.20 5.00
C ARG A 256 1.10 -3.66 6.45
N PRO A 257 2.35 -4.01 6.82
CA PRO A 257 2.61 -4.60 8.13
C PRO A 257 2.25 -3.68 9.30
N SER A 258 2.53 -2.37 9.16
CA SER A 258 2.23 -1.38 10.21
C SER A 258 0.72 -1.12 10.38
N ASP A 259 -0.07 -1.33 9.33
CA ASP A 259 -1.54 -1.14 9.34
C ASP A 259 -2.29 -2.45 9.55
N ASP A 260 -1.56 -3.56 9.61
CA ASP A 260 -2.02 -4.92 9.89
C ASP A 260 -3.10 -5.39 8.92
N TYR A 261 -2.90 -5.18 7.61
CA TYR A 261 -3.79 -5.71 6.58
C TYR A 261 -3.05 -6.14 5.31
N GLN A 262 -3.74 -6.96 4.53
CA GLN A 262 -3.37 -7.36 3.18
C GLN A 262 -4.56 -7.15 2.24
N LEU A 263 -4.32 -6.64 1.03
CA LEU A 263 -5.32 -6.47 -0.01
C LEU A 263 -4.84 -7.12 -1.30
N GLN A 264 -5.63 -8.05 -1.81
CA GLN A 264 -5.43 -8.63 -3.13
C GLN A 264 -6.36 -7.96 -4.14
N ILE A 265 -5.82 -7.54 -5.26
CA ILE A 265 -6.54 -6.92 -6.37
C ILE A 265 -6.33 -7.79 -7.60
N ALA A 266 -7.41 -8.41 -8.11
CA ALA A 266 -7.40 -9.11 -9.37
C ALA A 266 -8.13 -8.28 -10.42
N VAL A 267 -7.41 -7.81 -11.43
CA VAL A 267 -7.98 -7.04 -12.54
C VAL A 267 -8.78 -7.95 -13.45
N LYS A 268 -9.98 -7.54 -13.87
CA LYS A 268 -10.87 -8.24 -14.80
C LYS A 268 -11.01 -7.49 -16.12
N LYS A 269 -11.00 -6.17 -16.05
CA LYS A 269 -11.06 -5.28 -17.19
C LYS A 269 -10.20 -4.06 -16.89
N LEU A 270 -9.49 -3.55 -17.88
CA LEU A 270 -8.63 -2.39 -17.72
C LEU A 270 -8.73 -1.48 -18.95
N THR A 271 -8.91 -0.21 -18.70
CA THR A 271 -8.74 0.88 -19.66
C THR A 271 -7.75 1.88 -19.06
N VAL A 272 -6.79 2.32 -19.84
CA VAL A 272 -5.76 3.27 -19.40
C VAL A 272 -5.74 4.48 -20.30
N ASN A 273 -5.35 5.64 -19.71
CA ASN A 273 -5.14 6.90 -20.41
C ASN A 273 -6.40 7.49 -21.08
N GLU A 274 -7.58 7.05 -20.66
CA GLU A 274 -8.81 7.74 -21.03
C GLU A 274 -9.07 8.91 -20.06
N PRO A 275 -9.63 10.04 -20.54
CA PRO A 275 -10.00 11.14 -19.68
C PRO A 275 -11.02 10.71 -18.63
N ILE A 276 -10.77 11.04 -17.37
CA ILE A 276 -11.73 10.83 -16.26
C ILE A 276 -12.16 12.20 -15.76
N ALA A 277 -13.46 12.46 -15.79
CA ALA A 277 -14.00 13.73 -15.33
C ALA A 277 -13.74 13.94 -13.83
N PRO A 278 -13.34 15.15 -13.39
CA PRO A 278 -12.94 15.41 -12.01
C PRO A 278 -14.02 15.11 -10.96
N ASP A 279 -15.29 15.25 -11.31
CA ASP A 279 -16.44 14.94 -10.44
C ASP A 279 -16.52 13.46 -10.06
N ARG A 280 -15.92 12.56 -10.87
CA ARG A 280 -15.80 11.14 -10.53
C ARG A 280 -14.99 10.87 -9.27
N PHE A 281 -14.13 11.81 -8.88
CA PHE A 281 -13.32 11.77 -7.66
C PHE A 281 -13.94 12.60 -6.52
N SER A 282 -15.24 12.83 -6.57
CA SER A 282 -16.02 13.47 -5.51
C SER A 282 -16.99 12.46 -4.90
N LEU A 283 -17.12 12.49 -3.60
CA LEU A 283 -18.05 11.65 -2.84
C LEU A 283 -18.75 12.54 -1.82
N PRO A 284 -19.95 13.06 -2.12
CA PRO A 284 -20.72 13.84 -1.17
C PRO A 284 -21.25 12.95 -0.05
N GLN A 285 -21.32 13.51 1.17
CA GLN A 285 -21.91 12.82 2.31
C GLN A 285 -23.40 12.55 2.05
N PRO A 286 -23.87 11.30 2.10
CA PRO A 286 -25.29 11.00 2.00
C PRO A 286 -26.06 11.54 3.21
N ALA A 287 -27.27 12.04 2.99
CA ALA A 287 -28.10 12.57 4.06
C ALA A 287 -28.39 11.50 5.14
N GLY A 288 -28.33 11.92 6.41
CA GLY A 288 -28.59 11.04 7.55
C GLY A 288 -27.47 10.05 7.89
N THR A 289 -26.27 10.22 7.32
CA THR A 289 -25.10 9.40 7.69
C THR A 289 -24.33 10.01 8.86
N ASP A 290 -23.77 9.14 9.70
CA ASP A 290 -22.91 9.52 10.81
C ASP A 290 -21.54 9.95 10.26
N LEU A 291 -21.18 11.22 10.46
CA LEU A 291 -19.87 11.75 10.07
C LEU A 291 -18.80 11.37 11.10
N VAL A 292 -17.70 10.81 10.63
CA VAL A 292 -16.49 10.52 11.41
C VAL A 292 -15.33 11.32 10.81
N ASN A 293 -14.86 12.34 11.52
CA ASN A 293 -13.70 13.13 11.11
C ASN A 293 -12.43 12.61 11.79
N LEU A 294 -11.52 12.03 11.02
CA LEU A 294 -10.25 11.48 11.51
C LEU A 294 -9.12 12.53 11.61
N GLY A 295 -9.36 13.75 11.08
CA GLY A 295 -8.40 14.86 11.14
C GLY A 295 -8.51 15.72 12.38
N GLU A 296 -9.62 15.64 13.11
CA GLU A 296 -9.79 16.38 14.36
C GLU A 296 -9.20 15.58 15.52
N ASN A 297 -8.27 16.21 16.25
CA ASN A 297 -7.86 15.70 17.55
C ASN A 297 -9.12 15.66 18.44
N ILE A 298 -9.50 14.46 18.91
CA ILE A 298 -10.42 14.32 20.03
C ILE A 298 -9.64 14.76 21.30
N GLY A 299 -9.37 16.05 21.38
CA GLY A 299 -9.01 16.74 22.59
C GLY A 299 -10.29 17.35 23.10
N ASP A 300 -10.74 16.81 24.21
CA ASP A 300 -11.82 17.32 25.03
C ASP A 300 -13.22 16.70 24.83
N SER A 301 -13.34 15.41 25.18
CA SER A 301 -14.60 14.91 25.71
C SER A 301 -14.78 15.52 27.10
N GLY A 302 -15.41 16.70 27.14
CA GLY A 302 -15.76 17.40 28.37
C GLY A 302 -16.41 16.47 29.37
N HIS A 303 -15.71 16.27 30.45
CA HIS A 303 -16.21 15.75 31.71
C HIS A 303 -17.38 16.67 32.13
N LYS A 304 -18.61 16.24 31.89
CA LYS A 304 -19.78 16.85 32.53
C LYS A 304 -19.68 16.51 34.00
N ASP A 305 -19.14 17.47 34.72
CA ASP A 305 -19.17 17.55 36.17
C ASP A 305 -20.65 17.64 36.60
N SER A 306 -21.18 16.55 37.11
CA SER A 306 -22.45 16.49 37.78
C SER A 306 -22.23 17.10 39.18
N GLY A 307 -22.58 18.36 39.30
CA GLY A 307 -22.56 19.10 40.56
C GLY A 307 -23.31 18.41 41.71
N PRO A 308 -22.91 18.66 42.94
CA PRO A 308 -23.41 17.95 44.11
C PRO A 308 -24.86 18.37 44.43
N ASN A 309 -25.70 17.36 44.55
CA ASN A 309 -27.09 17.48 45.02
C ASN A 309 -27.11 17.81 46.50
N ASN A 310 -27.37 19.05 46.82
CA ASN A 310 -27.53 19.57 48.17
C ASN A 310 -28.91 19.10 48.72
N LYS A 311 -28.91 18.09 49.56
CA LYS A 311 -30.10 17.77 50.36
C LYS A 311 -30.12 18.63 51.62
N GLU A 312 -30.94 19.65 51.61
CA GLU A 312 -31.39 20.30 52.83
C GLU A 312 -32.22 19.37 53.69
N GLN A 313 -31.76 19.20 54.91
CA GLN A 313 -32.56 18.68 56.04
C GLN A 313 -33.30 19.83 56.70
N HIS A 314 -34.56 19.62 57.00
CA HIS A 314 -35.30 20.34 58.00
C HIS A 314 -36.30 19.44 58.72
N PRO A 315 -36.72 19.87 59.87
CA PRO A 315 -36.33 19.48 61.25
C PRO A 315 -37.26 18.39 61.81
#